data_db9261a9b32ae98a527cc229093596f5
#
_entry.id   db9261a9b32ae98a527cc229093596f5
#
_cell.length_a   1.000
_cell.length_b   1.000
_cell.length_c   1.000
_cell.angle_alpha   90.00
_cell.angle_beta   90.00
_cell.angle_gamma   90.00
#
_symmetry.space_group_name_H-M   'P 1'
#
loop_
_entity.id
_entity.type
_entity.pdbx_description
1 polymer ?
#
loop_
_entity_poly.entity_id
_entity_poly.type
_entity_poly.pdbx_seq_one_letter_code
_entity_poly.pdbx_strand_id
1 'polypeptide(L)'
;MKKSFIFTGIFLYMSILLSFSQQSPAGTGKFFNFTEGGVLIGNSQDDKNAPFIFHSSMNYRLYKNLSAGVGVGVEFLKETYLPVTANVMYQFRKEKSVFPFIRLRAGYQVALESASTMTNYIPYYYYLSPSSSSYYYPYYPSVNKLNPKGGWMIDPAVGVTVYTKPGLGVSLSAGYRYQKLKYTGENDYTFRAEYNRLILTLGITF
;
A
#
# COMPACT_ATOMS: atom_id res chain seq x y z
N MET A 1 -22.05 4.08 9.83
CA MET A 1 -22.00 5.41 9.18
C MET A 1 -20.62 5.79 8.63
N LYS A 2 -19.47 5.58 9.32
CA LYS A 2 -18.14 5.97 8.80
C LYS A 2 -17.73 5.33 7.46
N LYS A 3 -18.09 4.06 7.22
CA LYS A 3 -17.74 3.35 5.96
C LYS A 3 -18.43 3.93 4.72
N SER A 4 -19.66 4.44 4.85
CA SER A 4 -20.41 5.06 3.74
C SER A 4 -19.77 6.37 3.28
N PHE A 5 -19.26 7.20 4.19
CA PHE A 5 -18.56 8.45 3.85
C PHE A 5 -17.28 8.22 3.06
N ILE A 6 -16.55 7.15 3.37
CA ILE A 6 -15.30 6.80 2.67
C ILE A 6 -15.61 6.39 1.23
N PHE A 7 -16.63 5.55 1.02
CA PHE A 7 -17.06 5.14 -0.34
C PHE A 7 -17.53 6.33 -1.17
N THR A 8 -18.32 7.24 -0.58
CA THR A 8 -18.76 8.46 -1.27
C THR A 8 -17.58 9.37 -1.62
N GLY A 9 -16.62 9.53 -0.72
CA GLY A 9 -15.40 10.30 -0.99
C GLY A 9 -14.54 9.72 -2.11
N ILE A 10 -14.37 8.39 -2.14
CA ILE A 10 -13.64 7.69 -3.21
C ILE A 10 -14.37 7.84 -4.54
N PHE A 11 -15.71 7.70 -4.56
CA PHE A 11 -16.50 7.85 -5.76
C PHE A 11 -16.45 9.28 -6.30
N LEU A 12 -16.55 10.28 -5.43
CA LEU A 12 -16.42 11.70 -5.81
C LEU A 12 -15.02 12.00 -6.37
N TYR A 13 -13.97 11.48 -5.74
CA TYR A 13 -12.60 11.60 -6.21
C TYR A 13 -12.41 10.95 -7.59
N MET A 14 -12.93 9.76 -7.81
CA MET A 14 -12.91 9.09 -9.11
C MET A 14 -13.63 9.90 -10.19
N SER A 15 -14.77 10.50 -9.87
CA SER A 15 -15.52 11.35 -10.80
C SER A 15 -14.75 12.60 -11.20
N ILE A 16 -14.05 13.24 -10.27
CA ILE A 16 -13.19 14.39 -10.53
C ILE A 16 -12.02 13.97 -11.44
N LEU A 17 -11.37 12.83 -11.17
CA LEU A 17 -10.28 12.32 -12.01
C LEU A 17 -10.71 12.04 -13.45
N LEU A 18 -11.90 11.48 -13.66
CA LEU A 18 -12.45 11.23 -14.99
C LEU A 18 -12.73 12.54 -15.75
N SER A 19 -13.15 13.60 -15.05
CA SER A 19 -13.42 14.91 -15.66
C SER A 19 -12.16 15.59 -16.19
N PHE A 20 -11.03 15.45 -15.50
CA PHE A 20 -9.73 15.99 -15.96
C PHE A 20 -9.14 15.21 -17.14
N SER A 21 -9.49 13.94 -17.31
CA SER A 21 -9.01 13.08 -18.39
C SER A 21 -9.49 13.52 -19.77
N GLN A 22 -10.57 14.27 -19.87
CA GLN A 22 -11.19 14.63 -21.15
C GLN A 22 -10.54 15.83 -21.87
N GLN A 23 -9.61 16.54 -21.23
CA GLN A 23 -9.14 17.85 -21.72
C GLN A 23 -7.77 17.86 -22.43
N SER A 24 -7.05 16.77 -22.53
CA SER A 24 -5.72 16.79 -23.15
C SER A 24 -5.49 15.62 -24.11
N PRO A 25 -5.03 15.89 -25.36
CA PRO A 25 -4.51 14.83 -26.20
C PRO A 25 -3.34 14.17 -25.50
N ALA A 26 -3.40 12.86 -25.39
CA ALA A 26 -2.44 12.10 -24.65
C ALA A 26 -1.00 12.31 -25.10
N GLY A 27 -0.17 12.36 -24.13
CA GLY A 27 1.27 12.47 -24.29
C GLY A 27 1.81 13.91 -24.33
N THR A 28 0.98 14.94 -24.44
CA THR A 28 1.39 16.35 -24.45
C THR A 28 0.98 17.11 -23.20
N GLY A 29 0.01 16.63 -22.43
CA GLY A 29 -0.43 17.24 -21.18
C GLY A 29 0.67 17.20 -20.11
N LYS A 30 0.79 18.31 -19.37
CA LYS A 30 1.69 18.39 -18.21
C LYS A 30 1.19 17.53 -17.05
N PHE A 31 -0.11 17.31 -16.93
CA PHE A 31 -0.74 16.48 -15.91
C PHE A 31 -1.21 15.16 -16.50
N PHE A 32 -1.08 14.10 -15.75
CA PHE A 32 -1.64 12.79 -16.05
C PHE A 32 -1.97 12.05 -14.76
N ASN A 33 -2.92 11.14 -14.84
CA ASN A 33 -3.27 10.26 -13.75
C ASN A 33 -2.62 8.88 -13.95
N PHE A 34 -2.17 8.28 -12.86
CA PHE A 34 -1.67 6.92 -12.81
C PHE A 34 -2.41 6.16 -11.72
N THR A 35 -3.30 5.25 -12.13
CA THR A 35 -4.10 4.42 -11.23
C THR A 35 -3.69 2.98 -11.37
N GLU A 36 -3.43 2.29 -10.26
CA GLU A 36 -2.98 0.91 -10.25
C GLU A 36 -3.67 0.09 -9.16
N GLY A 37 -3.85 -1.20 -9.44
CA GLY A 37 -4.27 -2.22 -8.50
C GLY A 37 -3.28 -3.36 -8.50
N GLY A 38 -3.08 -4.01 -7.36
CA GLY A 38 -2.10 -5.09 -7.28
C GLY A 38 -2.10 -5.83 -5.97
N VAL A 39 -1.05 -6.60 -5.76
CA VAL A 39 -0.87 -7.43 -4.58
C VAL A 39 0.52 -7.24 -3.98
N LEU A 40 0.60 -7.38 -2.67
CA LEU A 40 1.86 -7.45 -1.93
C LEU A 40 2.16 -8.91 -1.62
N ILE A 41 3.35 -9.39 -1.98
CA ILE A 41 3.78 -10.78 -1.84
C ILE A 41 4.94 -10.82 -0.85
N GLY A 42 4.88 -11.73 0.10
CA GLY A 42 5.96 -11.95 1.08
C GLY A 42 5.58 -11.57 2.49
N ASN A 43 6.39 -12.06 3.43
CA ASN A 43 6.25 -12.04 4.88
C ASN A 43 5.05 -12.85 5.42
N SER A 44 5.35 -14.06 5.83
CA SER A 44 4.41 -15.05 6.36
C SER A 44 3.83 -14.73 7.76
N GLN A 45 4.19 -13.61 8.37
CA GLN A 45 3.68 -13.23 9.70
C GLN A 45 2.30 -12.58 9.67
N ASP A 46 1.76 -12.29 8.49
CA ASP A 46 0.41 -11.79 8.32
C ASP A 46 -0.55 -12.91 7.92
N ASP A 47 -1.77 -12.87 8.45
CA ASP A 47 -2.85 -13.79 8.11
C ASP A 47 -3.25 -13.75 6.61
N LYS A 48 -2.82 -12.71 5.88
CA LYS A 48 -3.02 -12.57 4.44
C LYS A 48 -1.69 -12.66 3.70
N ASN A 49 -1.51 -13.74 2.95
CA ASN A 49 -0.30 -14.00 2.16
C ASN A 49 -0.10 -13.02 0.99
N ALA A 50 -1.18 -12.47 0.44
CA ALA A 50 -1.15 -11.55 -0.70
C ALA A 50 -2.24 -10.47 -0.56
N PRO A 51 -2.08 -9.47 0.32
CA PRO A 51 -3.04 -8.40 0.46
C PRO A 51 -3.17 -7.57 -0.81
N PHE A 52 -4.42 -7.22 -1.14
CA PHE A 52 -4.74 -6.38 -2.28
C PHE A 52 -4.49 -4.91 -1.95
N ILE A 53 -4.00 -4.18 -2.95
CA ILE A 53 -3.77 -2.74 -2.89
C ILE A 53 -4.39 -2.05 -4.10
N PHE A 54 -4.90 -0.86 -3.88
CA PHE A 54 -5.35 0.05 -4.92
C PHE A 54 -4.77 1.44 -4.66
N HIS A 55 -4.24 2.08 -5.69
CA HIS A 55 -3.58 3.37 -5.58
C HIS A 55 -3.85 4.23 -6.79
N SER A 56 -4.12 5.51 -6.58
CA SER A 56 -4.29 6.50 -7.65
C SER A 56 -3.43 7.72 -7.35
N SER A 57 -2.72 8.22 -8.34
CA SER A 57 -1.85 9.38 -8.21
C SER A 57 -2.04 10.36 -9.38
N MET A 58 -2.05 11.64 -9.04
CA MET A 58 -1.98 12.73 -10.00
C MET A 58 -0.52 13.17 -10.13
N ASN A 59 -0.03 13.18 -11.35
CA ASN A 59 1.37 13.43 -11.66
C ASN A 59 1.51 14.66 -12.55
N TYR A 60 2.54 15.44 -12.30
CA TYR A 60 2.96 16.57 -13.11
C TYR A 60 4.29 16.26 -13.80
N ARG A 61 4.36 16.47 -15.10
CA ARG A 61 5.56 16.26 -15.91
C ARG A 61 6.50 17.44 -15.76
N LEU A 62 7.57 17.26 -14.98
CA LEU A 62 8.61 18.26 -14.74
C LEU A 62 9.50 18.45 -15.97
N TYR A 63 9.90 17.34 -16.57
CA TYR A 63 10.69 17.27 -17.80
C TYR A 63 10.10 16.22 -18.75
N LYS A 64 10.68 16.13 -19.96
CA LYS A 64 10.20 15.16 -20.99
C LYS A 64 10.03 13.73 -20.47
N ASN A 65 10.88 13.32 -19.52
CA ASN A 65 10.95 11.95 -19.03
C ASN A 65 10.69 11.84 -17.53
N LEU A 66 10.74 12.95 -16.78
CA LEU A 66 10.62 12.98 -15.32
C LEU A 66 9.28 13.60 -14.92
N SER A 67 8.56 12.92 -14.05
CA SER A 67 7.34 13.40 -13.43
C SER A 67 7.39 13.22 -11.92
N ALA A 68 6.68 14.08 -11.22
CA ALA A 68 6.43 13.95 -9.78
C ALA A 68 4.94 14.11 -9.52
N GLY A 69 4.45 13.48 -8.46
CA GLY A 69 3.04 13.50 -8.16
C GLY A 69 2.72 13.17 -6.72
N VAL A 70 1.45 13.30 -6.40
CA VAL A 70 0.86 12.91 -5.13
C VAL A 70 -0.25 11.90 -5.36
N GLY A 71 -0.47 11.01 -4.41
CA GLY A 71 -1.46 9.97 -4.57
C GLY A 71 -2.08 9.52 -3.26
N VAL A 72 -3.20 8.85 -3.39
CA VAL A 72 -3.91 8.19 -2.31
C VAL A 72 -4.29 6.79 -2.73
N GLY A 73 -4.51 5.92 -1.76
CA GLY A 73 -4.88 4.54 -2.05
C GLY A 73 -5.69 3.90 -0.93
N VAL A 74 -5.99 2.63 -1.11
CA VAL A 74 -6.55 1.76 -0.09
C VAL A 74 -5.79 0.45 -0.11
N GLU A 75 -5.41 -0.03 1.06
CA GLU A 75 -4.65 -1.27 1.22
C GLU A 75 -5.35 -2.18 2.22
N PHE A 76 -5.61 -3.41 1.81
CA PHE A 76 -6.34 -4.41 2.60
C PHE A 76 -5.34 -5.39 3.24
N LEU A 77 -4.50 -4.89 4.12
CA LEU A 77 -3.58 -5.69 4.94
C LEU A 77 -4.38 -6.49 5.99
N LYS A 78 -3.81 -6.78 7.14
CA LYS A 78 -4.56 -7.30 8.28
C LYS A 78 -5.66 -6.32 8.68
N GLU A 79 -5.29 -5.05 8.81
CA GLU A 79 -6.19 -3.90 8.92
C GLU A 79 -6.23 -3.14 7.60
N THR A 80 -7.25 -2.30 7.42
CA THR A 80 -7.37 -1.44 6.23
C THR A 80 -6.62 -0.14 6.46
N TYR A 81 -5.76 0.22 5.51
CA TYR A 81 -4.98 1.46 5.53
C TYR A 81 -5.31 2.35 4.33
N LEU A 82 -5.17 3.64 4.56
CA LEU A 82 -5.25 4.69 3.53
C LEU A 82 -3.86 5.31 3.39
N PRO A 83 -3.07 4.91 2.39
CA PRO A 83 -1.79 5.55 2.09
C PRO A 83 -2.00 6.91 1.43
N VAL A 84 -1.28 7.91 1.92
CA VAL A 84 -1.08 9.22 1.29
C VAL A 84 0.37 9.31 0.90
N THR A 85 0.66 9.53 -0.38
CA THR A 85 2.00 9.34 -0.93
C THR A 85 2.41 10.48 -1.84
N ALA A 86 3.73 10.69 -1.93
CA ALA A 86 4.39 11.39 -3.02
C ALA A 86 5.15 10.37 -3.88
N ASN A 87 5.27 10.64 -5.16
CA ASN A 87 6.00 9.78 -6.07
C ASN A 87 6.81 10.58 -7.09
N VAL A 88 7.90 9.98 -7.54
CA VAL A 88 8.71 10.44 -8.66
C VAL A 88 8.82 9.28 -9.64
N MET A 89 8.60 9.55 -10.93
CA MET A 89 8.65 8.56 -11.99
C MET A 89 9.52 9.07 -13.14
N TYR A 90 10.44 8.23 -13.58
CA TYR A 90 11.23 8.46 -14.76
C TYR A 90 10.86 7.45 -15.85
N GLN A 91 10.36 7.94 -17.00
CA GLN A 91 10.00 7.13 -18.16
C GLN A 91 11.11 7.18 -19.21
N PHE A 92 11.60 6.00 -19.59
CA PHE A 92 12.55 5.88 -20.69
C PHE A 92 11.80 5.98 -22.02
N ARG A 93 12.00 7.07 -22.75
CA ARG A 93 11.40 7.24 -24.06
C ARG A 93 12.08 6.31 -25.07
N LYS A 94 11.28 5.45 -25.69
CA LYS A 94 11.64 4.71 -26.90
C LYS A 94 10.68 5.11 -28.03
N GLU A 95 11.12 4.98 -29.27
CA GLU A 95 10.35 5.34 -30.48
C GLU A 95 9.10 4.49 -30.73
N LYS A 96 8.83 3.49 -29.88
CA LYS A 96 7.70 2.56 -29.95
C LYS A 96 6.71 2.83 -28.81
N SER A 97 5.53 2.22 -28.91
CA SER A 97 4.42 2.33 -27.94
C SER A 97 4.74 1.82 -26.52
N VAL A 98 5.93 1.28 -26.28
CA VAL A 98 6.35 0.68 -25.01
C VAL A 98 7.34 1.61 -24.28
N PHE A 99 6.99 2.03 -23.08
CA PHE A 99 7.75 2.96 -22.25
C PHE A 99 8.14 2.31 -20.93
N PRO A 100 9.35 1.79 -20.78
CA PRO A 100 9.87 1.38 -19.48
C PRO A 100 9.92 2.56 -18.53
N PHE A 101 9.71 2.32 -17.24
CA PHE A 101 9.82 3.34 -16.21
C PHE A 101 10.43 2.79 -14.93
N ILE A 102 11.02 3.70 -14.18
CA ILE A 102 11.34 3.51 -12.77
C ILE A 102 10.53 4.50 -11.94
N ARG A 103 10.05 4.05 -10.80
CA ARG A 103 9.25 4.87 -9.89
C ARG A 103 9.74 4.69 -8.45
N LEU A 104 9.80 5.79 -7.74
CA LEU A 104 9.97 5.81 -6.29
C LEU A 104 8.73 6.47 -5.69
N ARG A 105 8.07 5.76 -4.79
CA ARG A 105 6.93 6.25 -4.02
C ARG A 105 7.27 6.19 -2.54
N ALA A 106 6.91 7.24 -1.79
CA ALA A 106 7.05 7.29 -0.35
C ALA A 106 5.85 8.01 0.27
N GLY A 107 5.47 7.63 1.49
CA GLY A 107 4.33 8.24 2.13
C GLY A 107 4.01 7.68 3.50
N TYR A 108 2.82 8.04 3.97
CA TYR A 108 2.30 7.62 5.26
C TYR A 108 0.97 6.89 5.10
N GLN A 109 0.85 5.75 5.79
CA GLN A 109 -0.35 4.92 5.82
C GLN A 109 -1.17 5.27 7.06
N VAL A 110 -2.38 5.78 6.87
CA VAL A 110 -3.33 6.08 7.94
C VAL A 110 -4.20 4.84 8.17
N ALA A 111 -4.26 4.35 9.41
CA ALA A 111 -5.14 3.24 9.75
C ALA A 111 -6.60 3.68 9.74
N LEU A 112 -7.47 2.94 9.06
CA LEU A 112 -8.92 3.20 9.01
C LEU A 112 -9.69 2.44 10.09
N GLU A 113 -9.08 1.44 10.69
CA GLU A 113 -9.68 0.60 11.74
C GLU A 113 -9.14 1.00 13.11
N SER A 114 -10.01 0.91 14.12
CA SER A 114 -9.69 1.43 15.46
C SER A 114 -9.11 0.38 16.42
N ALA A 115 -9.22 -0.92 16.10
CA ALA A 115 -8.67 -1.99 16.94
C ALA A 115 -8.43 -3.26 16.12
N SER A 116 -7.26 -3.85 16.27
CA SER A 116 -6.92 -5.19 15.81
C SER A 116 -6.74 -6.12 17.01
N THR A 117 -7.24 -7.33 16.90
CA THR A 117 -7.05 -8.34 17.94
C THR A 117 -5.88 -9.23 17.52
N MET A 118 -4.77 -9.14 18.23
CA MET A 118 -3.68 -10.09 18.07
C MET A 118 -3.79 -11.19 19.12
N THR A 119 -3.92 -12.43 18.68
CA THR A 119 -3.76 -13.59 19.53
C THR A 119 -2.28 -13.93 19.54
N ASN A 120 -1.56 -13.55 20.58
CA ASN A 120 -0.18 -13.96 20.75
C ASN A 120 -0.15 -15.41 21.22
N TYR A 121 0.25 -16.33 20.33
CA TYR A 121 0.74 -17.63 20.75
C TYR A 121 2.11 -17.40 21.39
N ILE A 122 2.18 -17.37 22.70
CA ILE A 122 3.46 -17.50 23.41
C ILE A 122 3.81 -18.97 23.35
N PRO A 123 4.87 -19.40 22.63
CA PRO A 123 5.30 -20.79 22.66
C PRO A 123 5.74 -21.08 24.09
N TYR A 124 5.11 -22.08 24.69
CA TYR A 124 5.45 -22.57 26.01
C TYR A 124 6.80 -23.24 25.94
N TYR A 125 7.85 -22.59 26.44
CA TYR A 125 9.10 -23.28 26.78
C TYR A 125 8.85 -24.12 28.03
N TYR A 126 8.76 -25.43 27.87
CA TYR A 126 8.78 -26.37 28.99
C TYR A 126 10.13 -26.25 29.69
N TYR A 127 10.17 -25.54 30.80
CA TYR A 127 11.21 -25.77 31.79
C TYR A 127 10.88 -27.09 32.49
N LEU A 128 11.47 -28.18 32.06
CA LEU A 128 11.53 -29.43 32.81
C LEU A 128 12.43 -29.18 34.02
N SER A 129 11.80 -28.80 35.14
CA SER A 129 12.46 -28.90 36.44
C SER A 129 12.42 -30.37 36.87
N PRO A 130 13.55 -30.98 37.27
CA PRO A 130 13.63 -32.42 37.57
C PRO A 130 12.97 -32.83 38.90
N SER A 131 12.28 -31.98 39.59
CA SER A 131 11.65 -32.37 40.86
C SER A 131 10.31 -31.69 41.09
N SER A 132 9.28 -32.52 41.23
CA SER A 132 7.99 -32.29 41.86
C SER A 132 6.84 -31.75 41.01
N SER A 133 5.78 -32.58 41.04
CA SER A 133 4.35 -32.28 40.87
C SER A 133 3.94 -31.31 39.75
N SER A 134 3.34 -31.89 38.72
CA SER A 134 2.70 -31.19 37.61
C SER A 134 1.56 -30.29 38.11
N TYR A 135 1.82 -29.00 38.24
CA TYR A 135 0.78 -28.00 38.29
C TYR A 135 0.35 -27.68 36.86
N TYR A 136 -0.86 -28.11 36.51
CA TYR A 136 -1.52 -27.75 35.28
C TYR A 136 -2.00 -26.29 35.42
N TYR A 137 -1.25 -25.32 34.87
CA TYR A 137 -1.76 -23.96 34.73
C TYR A 137 -2.62 -23.91 33.47
N PRO A 138 -3.90 -23.56 33.56
CA PRO A 138 -4.72 -23.38 32.39
C PRO A 138 -4.15 -22.23 31.54
N TYR A 139 -3.86 -22.53 30.29
CA TYR A 139 -3.41 -21.57 29.29
C TYR A 139 -4.57 -20.61 28.97
N TYR A 140 -4.46 -19.38 29.42
CA TYR A 140 -5.33 -18.31 28.98
C TYR A 140 -4.62 -17.57 27.83
N PRO A 141 -5.13 -17.64 26.58
CA PRO A 141 -4.59 -16.82 25.51
C PRO A 141 -4.81 -15.35 25.88
N SER A 142 -3.73 -14.62 26.10
CA SER A 142 -3.84 -13.18 26.33
C SER A 142 -4.22 -12.51 25.01
N VAL A 143 -5.47 -12.08 24.92
CA VAL A 143 -5.98 -11.30 23.79
C VAL A 143 -5.59 -9.85 24.02
N ASN A 144 -4.49 -9.42 23.42
CA ASN A 144 -4.08 -8.03 23.45
C ASN A 144 -4.76 -7.26 22.32
N LYS A 145 -5.58 -6.27 22.66
CA LYS A 145 -6.13 -5.33 21.69
C LYS A 145 -5.05 -4.33 21.30
N LEU A 146 -4.66 -4.33 20.04
CA LEU A 146 -3.72 -3.36 19.48
C LEU A 146 -4.46 -2.38 18.59
N ASN A 147 -4.26 -1.09 18.83
CA ASN A 147 -4.80 -0.01 18.01
C ASN A 147 -3.79 0.37 16.93
N PRO A 148 -4.07 0.11 15.65
CA PRO A 148 -3.20 0.53 14.56
C PRO A 148 -3.17 2.06 14.48
N LYS A 149 -1.97 2.63 14.40
CA LYS A 149 -1.75 4.08 14.29
C LYS A 149 -1.26 4.49 12.90
N GLY A 150 -1.00 3.49 12.04
CA GLY A 150 -0.41 3.72 10.75
C GLY A 150 1.11 3.76 10.78
N GLY A 151 1.73 4.23 9.68
CA GLY A 151 3.17 4.26 9.57
C GLY A 151 3.65 4.76 8.22
N TRP A 152 4.95 4.85 8.06
CA TRP A 152 5.54 5.28 6.80
C TRP A 152 5.89 4.10 5.89
N MET A 153 5.94 4.38 4.59
CA MET A 153 6.28 3.41 3.57
C MET A 153 7.18 4.02 2.49
N ILE A 154 7.98 3.17 1.88
CA ILE A 154 8.77 3.48 0.69
C ILE A 154 8.66 2.31 -0.30
N ASP A 155 8.55 2.61 -1.58
CA ASP A 155 8.17 1.66 -2.62
C ASP A 155 8.87 2.02 -3.94
N PRO A 156 10.14 1.58 -4.12
CA PRO A 156 10.79 1.56 -5.42
C PRO A 156 10.17 0.49 -6.33
N ALA A 157 9.90 0.83 -7.58
CA ALA A 157 9.35 -0.07 -8.57
C ALA A 157 9.91 0.19 -9.96
N VAL A 158 9.94 -0.84 -10.77
CA VAL A 158 10.23 -0.79 -12.22
C VAL A 158 9.03 -1.34 -12.96
N GLY A 159 8.79 -0.83 -14.15
CA GLY A 159 7.65 -1.30 -14.94
C GLY A 159 7.72 -0.86 -16.40
N VAL A 160 6.68 -1.23 -17.10
CA VAL A 160 6.46 -0.83 -18.49
C VAL A 160 5.06 -0.29 -18.66
N THR A 161 4.91 0.77 -19.45
CA THR A 161 3.62 1.29 -19.89
C THR A 161 3.52 1.12 -21.40
N VAL A 162 2.41 0.56 -21.86
CA VAL A 162 2.06 0.43 -23.28
C VAL A 162 0.90 1.36 -23.56
N TYR A 163 1.10 2.35 -24.44
CA TYR A 163 0.05 3.25 -24.86
C TYR A 163 -0.73 2.62 -26.02
N THR A 164 -2.01 2.34 -25.80
CA THR A 164 -2.91 1.73 -26.79
C THR A 164 -3.60 2.79 -27.66
N LYS A 165 -3.85 3.96 -27.09
CA LYS A 165 -4.44 5.14 -27.77
C LYS A 165 -3.75 6.40 -27.25
N PRO A 166 -3.83 7.51 -27.98
CA PRO A 166 -3.45 8.80 -27.40
C PRO A 166 -4.21 9.01 -26.08
N GLY A 167 -3.52 8.96 -24.91
CA GLY A 167 -4.05 9.19 -23.57
C GLY A 167 -4.28 7.98 -22.71
N LEU A 168 -4.34 6.81 -23.28
CA LEU A 168 -4.58 5.62 -22.49
C LEU A 168 -3.38 4.68 -22.55
N GLY A 169 -2.69 4.55 -21.44
CA GLY A 169 -1.60 3.59 -21.26
C GLY A 169 -1.99 2.51 -20.26
N VAL A 170 -1.61 1.28 -20.54
CA VAL A 170 -1.70 0.15 -19.61
C VAL A 170 -0.30 -0.15 -19.11
N SER A 171 -0.14 -0.34 -17.83
CA SER A 171 1.16 -0.55 -17.20
C SER A 171 1.18 -1.84 -16.40
N LEU A 172 2.34 -2.48 -16.40
CA LEU A 172 2.70 -3.57 -15.50
C LEU A 172 3.94 -3.15 -14.74
N SER A 173 3.93 -3.30 -13.42
CA SER A 173 5.12 -3.00 -12.61
C SER A 173 5.36 -4.03 -11.52
N ALA A 174 6.65 -4.16 -11.17
CA ALA A 174 7.12 -4.93 -10.04
C ALA A 174 8.03 -4.05 -9.18
N GLY A 175 7.98 -4.21 -7.89
CA GLY A 175 8.74 -3.40 -6.96
C GLY A 175 8.96 -4.09 -5.62
N TYR A 176 9.56 -3.34 -4.73
CA TYR A 176 9.81 -3.77 -3.37
C TYR A 176 9.26 -2.72 -2.42
N ARG A 177 8.48 -3.14 -1.44
CA ARG A 177 7.92 -2.25 -0.44
C ARG A 177 8.54 -2.51 0.91
N TYR A 178 9.07 -1.46 1.50
CA TYR A 178 9.39 -1.40 2.92
C TYR A 178 8.35 -0.52 3.62
N GLN A 179 7.77 -1.02 4.71
CA GLN A 179 6.81 -0.28 5.52
C GLN A 179 7.03 -0.55 7.00
N LYS A 180 6.79 0.48 7.81
CA LYS A 180 6.92 0.43 9.26
C LYS A 180 5.64 0.94 9.90
N LEU A 181 4.86 0.02 10.46
CA LEU A 181 3.58 0.30 11.09
C LEU A 181 3.73 0.41 12.61
N LYS A 182 2.99 1.33 13.21
CA LYS A 182 2.93 1.55 14.65
C LYS A 182 1.59 1.08 15.19
N TYR A 183 1.63 0.36 16.30
CA TYR A 183 0.47 -0.09 17.05
C TYR A 183 0.59 0.38 18.50
N THR A 184 -0.53 0.71 19.13
CA THR A 184 -0.59 1.05 20.56
C THR A 184 -1.49 0.04 21.27
N GLY A 185 -0.95 -0.64 22.27
CA GLY A 185 -1.69 -1.57 23.13
C GLY A 185 -2.33 -0.89 24.34
N GLU A 186 -2.91 -1.71 25.20
CA GLU A 186 -3.37 -1.28 26.55
C GLU A 186 -2.15 -0.79 27.35
N ASN A 187 -2.32 0.22 28.20
CA ASN A 187 -1.25 0.87 28.97
C ASN A 187 -0.19 1.63 28.16
N ASP A 188 -0.58 2.23 27.01
CA ASP A 188 0.30 3.03 26.14
C ASP A 188 1.55 2.29 25.61
N TYR A 189 1.55 0.97 25.71
CA TYR A 189 2.60 0.16 25.12
C TYR A 189 2.60 0.33 23.60
N THR A 190 3.75 0.71 23.03
CA THR A 190 3.90 0.92 21.59
C THR A 190 4.67 -0.24 20.96
N PHE A 191 4.06 -0.87 19.97
CA PHE A 191 4.69 -1.89 19.13
C PHE A 191 4.93 -1.34 17.72
N ARG A 192 6.05 -1.67 17.12
CA ARG A 192 6.39 -1.33 15.73
C ARG A 192 6.62 -2.61 14.94
N ALA A 193 5.90 -2.74 13.84
CA ALA A 193 6.04 -3.85 12.91
C ALA A 193 6.69 -3.36 11.61
N GLU A 194 7.71 -4.06 11.16
CA GLU A 194 8.41 -3.78 9.91
C GLU A 194 8.09 -4.89 8.90
N TYR A 195 7.67 -4.48 7.71
CA TYR A 195 7.30 -5.40 6.65
C TYR A 195 8.10 -5.12 5.39
N ASN A 196 8.58 -6.20 4.80
CA ASN A 196 9.31 -6.22 3.54
C ASN A 196 8.55 -7.10 2.56
N ARG A 197 8.03 -6.52 1.46
CA ARG A 197 7.18 -7.24 0.52
C ARG A 197 7.53 -6.90 -0.92
N LEU A 198 7.40 -7.89 -1.80
CA LEU A 198 7.35 -7.64 -3.22
C LEU A 198 5.98 -7.05 -3.57
N ILE A 199 5.95 -6.11 -4.51
CA ILE A 199 4.72 -5.52 -5.02
C ILE A 199 4.61 -5.83 -6.51
N LEU A 200 3.43 -6.30 -6.93
CA LEU A 200 3.08 -6.48 -8.34
C LEU A 200 1.81 -5.69 -8.62
N THR A 201 1.84 -4.82 -9.63
CA THR A 201 0.68 -3.99 -9.98
C THR A 201 0.40 -3.96 -11.47
N LEU A 202 -0.89 -3.87 -11.78
CA LEU A 202 -1.42 -3.47 -13.08
C LEU A 202 -1.99 -2.06 -12.95
N GLY A 203 -1.70 -1.20 -13.91
CA GLY A 203 -2.11 0.19 -13.85
C GLY A 203 -2.63 0.73 -15.17
N ILE A 204 -3.30 1.86 -15.08
CA ILE A 204 -3.81 2.64 -16.21
C ILE A 204 -3.28 4.06 -16.05
N THR A 205 -2.78 4.62 -17.15
CA THR A 205 -2.37 6.02 -17.27
C THR A 205 -3.30 6.75 -18.21
N PHE A 206 -3.81 7.90 -17.81
CA PHE A 206 -4.70 8.74 -18.62
C PHE A 206 -4.53 10.24 -18.28
#